data_d707dcd72cf858aa809c45064fb22f87
#
_entry.id   d707dcd72cf858aa809c45064fb22f87
#
_cell.length_a   1.000
_cell.length_b   1.000
_cell.length_c   1.000
_cell.angle_alpha   90.00
_cell.angle_beta   90.00
_cell.angle_gamma   90.00
#
_symmetry.space_group_name_H-M   'P 1'
#
loop_
_entity.id
_entity.type
_entity.pdbx_description
1 polymer ?
#
loop_
_entity_poly.entity_id
_entity_poly.type
_entity_poly.pdbx_seq_one_letter_code
_entity_poly.pdbx_strand_id
1 'polypeptide(L)'
;SGNDITVPRDGSFTRNVTIGGTLTYEDVTNIDSVGLVTARNGIEIGARPGVAASISVDGNMIISGITTLGTTILGDSDELRFGAGSDLSIFHNGNHSFIKDSGTGSLFVQTDTLKVENAAGDESMITATQDGAVQLYHNGNLKLATNSDGVDFGDNVKLRIGDAPDYKLYHNGSNTYHENYTG
;
A
#
# COMPACT_ATOMS: atom_id res chain seq x y z
N SER A 1 -19.40 34.46 49.19
CA SER A 1 -20.66 34.34 48.50
C SER A 1 -20.41 34.13 47.03
N GLY A 2 -20.52 32.91 46.58
CA GLY A 2 -20.35 32.56 45.20
C GLY A 2 -21.53 33.03 44.36
N ASN A 3 -21.29 33.52 43.15
CA ASN A 3 -22.31 33.78 42.17
C ASN A 3 -22.61 32.49 41.39
N ASP A 4 -23.18 31.51 42.08
CA ASP A 4 -23.59 30.27 41.46
C ASP A 4 -24.96 30.43 40.81
N ILE A 5 -25.07 30.10 39.54
CA ILE A 5 -26.35 30.00 38.83
C ILE A 5 -26.78 28.54 38.92
N THR A 6 -27.74 28.23 39.80
CA THR A 6 -28.33 26.90 39.88
C THR A 6 -29.64 26.90 39.08
N VAL A 7 -29.69 26.07 38.05
CA VAL A 7 -30.92 25.82 37.28
C VAL A 7 -31.45 24.45 37.69
N PRO A 8 -32.54 24.36 38.45
CA PRO A 8 -33.02 23.09 39.07
C PRO A 8 -33.55 22.04 38.05
N ARG A 9 -33.82 22.45 36.83
CA ARG A 9 -34.27 21.64 35.68
C ARG A 9 -33.88 22.33 34.40
N ASP A 10 -34.39 21.89 33.27
CA ASP A 10 -34.03 22.31 31.93
C ASP A 10 -33.80 23.81 31.79
N GLY A 11 -32.56 24.24 31.68
CA GLY A 11 -32.15 25.60 31.36
C GLY A 11 -31.99 25.80 29.87
N SER A 12 -32.69 26.79 29.31
CA SER A 12 -32.52 27.15 27.90
C SER A 12 -31.89 28.53 27.77
N PHE A 13 -30.83 28.63 27.02
CA PHE A 13 -30.20 29.88 26.62
C PHE A 13 -30.54 30.17 25.16
N THR A 14 -31.29 31.24 24.92
CA THR A 14 -31.68 31.67 23.57
C THR A 14 -30.62 32.53 22.87
N ARG A 15 -29.49 32.80 23.55
CA ARG A 15 -28.31 33.54 23.06
C ARG A 15 -27.02 32.83 23.43
N ASN A 16 -25.91 33.40 23.01
CA ASN A 16 -24.58 32.85 23.28
C ASN A 16 -24.29 32.77 24.78
N VAL A 17 -23.71 31.66 25.23
CA VAL A 17 -23.13 31.50 26.53
C VAL A 17 -21.60 31.59 26.38
N THR A 18 -20.98 32.55 27.08
CA THR A 18 -19.53 32.68 27.16
C THR A 18 -19.07 32.23 28.53
N ILE A 19 -18.22 31.17 28.57
CA ILE A 19 -17.65 30.64 29.81
C ILE A 19 -16.18 31.02 29.83
N GLY A 20 -15.80 31.92 30.75
CA GLY A 20 -14.41 32.40 30.91
C GLY A 20 -13.45 31.42 31.63
N GLY A 21 -13.98 30.32 32.14
CA GLY A 21 -13.24 29.28 32.84
C GLY A 21 -13.46 27.89 32.21
N THR A 22 -13.34 26.84 33.03
CA THR A 22 -13.59 25.47 32.63
C THR A 22 -15.06 25.12 32.67
N LEU A 23 -15.61 24.59 31.58
CA LEU A 23 -16.90 23.94 31.59
C LEU A 23 -16.68 22.45 31.88
N THR A 24 -17.18 21.97 33.02
CA THR A 24 -17.20 20.55 33.36
C THR A 24 -18.59 19.97 33.12
N TYR A 25 -18.64 18.95 32.31
CA TYR A 25 -19.88 18.21 32.01
C TYR A 25 -19.72 16.76 32.46
N GLU A 26 -20.75 16.20 33.09
CA GLU A 26 -20.80 14.77 33.39
C GLU A 26 -21.31 13.94 32.20
N ASP A 27 -22.25 14.50 31.42
CA ASP A 27 -22.81 13.83 30.26
C ASP A 27 -23.22 14.83 29.18
N VAL A 28 -22.64 14.71 27.99
CA VAL A 28 -23.00 15.50 26.81
C VAL A 28 -23.49 14.55 25.74
N THR A 29 -24.79 14.56 25.49
CA THR A 29 -25.39 13.66 24.49
C THR A 29 -24.93 13.99 23.07
N ASN A 30 -24.80 15.28 22.72
CA ASN A 30 -24.35 15.73 21.40
C ASN A 30 -23.52 17.01 21.51
N ILE A 31 -22.42 17.06 20.75
CA ILE A 31 -21.64 18.27 20.49
C ILE A 31 -21.76 18.56 18.99
N ASP A 32 -22.48 19.62 18.61
CA ASP A 32 -22.53 20.10 17.24
C ASP A 32 -21.71 21.40 17.14
N SER A 33 -20.64 21.35 16.31
CA SER A 33 -19.78 22.50 16.09
C SER A 33 -19.82 22.90 14.62
N VAL A 34 -20.30 24.10 14.33
CA VAL A 34 -20.31 24.66 12.97
C VAL A 34 -18.94 25.21 12.55
N GLY A 35 -17.99 25.24 13.46
CA GLY A 35 -16.63 25.73 13.25
C GLY A 35 -15.55 24.74 13.67
N LEU A 36 -14.37 25.26 13.99
CA LEU A 36 -13.22 24.48 14.43
C LEU A 36 -13.39 24.04 15.89
N VAL A 37 -13.16 22.77 16.18
CA VAL A 37 -12.97 22.24 17.54
C VAL A 37 -11.47 22.17 17.82
N THR A 38 -11.00 22.90 18.82
CA THR A 38 -9.59 22.84 19.29
C THR A 38 -9.52 22.01 20.56
N ALA A 39 -8.99 20.80 20.47
CA ALA A 39 -8.72 19.93 21.60
C ALA A 39 -7.20 19.95 21.91
N ARG A 40 -6.79 20.62 22.98
CA ARG A 40 -5.35 20.82 23.30
C ARG A 40 -4.67 19.58 23.87
N ASN A 41 -5.45 18.68 24.47
CA ASN A 41 -4.95 17.44 25.09
C ASN A 41 -5.35 16.18 24.31
N GLY A 42 -5.76 16.33 23.05
CA GLY A 42 -6.22 15.23 22.21
C GLY A 42 -7.71 14.94 22.36
N ILE A 43 -8.19 13.98 21.60
CA ILE A 43 -9.59 13.51 21.55
C ILE A 43 -9.55 11.99 21.79
N GLU A 44 -10.33 11.52 22.78
CA GLU A 44 -10.55 10.10 23.04
C GLU A 44 -12.00 9.71 22.70
N ILE A 45 -12.18 8.59 22.04
CA ILE A 45 -13.49 8.06 21.65
C ILE A 45 -13.60 6.63 22.16
N GLY A 46 -14.62 6.35 22.97
CA GLY A 46 -14.89 5.04 23.54
C GLY A 46 -14.84 5.00 25.05
N ALA A 47 -15.24 3.85 25.63
CA ALA A 47 -15.29 3.65 27.07
C ALA A 47 -13.87 3.37 27.63
N ARG A 48 -13.58 3.89 28.83
CA ARG A 48 -12.36 3.52 29.58
C ARG A 48 -12.59 2.25 30.43
N PRO A 49 -11.56 1.38 30.64
CA PRO A 49 -10.19 1.49 30.14
C PRO A 49 -10.08 0.97 28.68
N GLY A 50 -9.50 1.75 27.85
CA GLY A 50 -9.30 1.45 26.45
C GLY A 50 -10.15 2.35 25.57
N VAL A 51 -9.52 2.97 24.60
CA VAL A 51 -10.18 3.86 23.63
C VAL A 51 -10.32 3.15 22.30
N ALA A 52 -11.49 3.29 21.65
CA ALA A 52 -11.71 2.76 20.31
C ALA A 52 -10.94 3.59 19.26
N ALA A 53 -10.82 4.90 19.50
CA ALA A 53 -10.02 5.81 18.68
C ALA A 53 -9.49 6.97 19.52
N SER A 54 -8.33 7.52 19.17
CA SER A 54 -7.80 8.74 19.77
C SER A 54 -6.98 9.55 18.76
N ILE A 55 -6.92 10.85 18.99
CA ILE A 55 -5.98 11.77 18.34
C ILE A 55 -5.15 12.40 19.45
N SER A 56 -3.85 12.07 19.51
CA SER A 56 -2.95 12.56 20.55
C SER A 56 -2.50 14.00 20.29
N VAL A 57 -1.89 14.62 21.29
CA VAL A 57 -1.28 15.95 21.18
C VAL A 57 -0.13 15.99 20.16
N ASP A 58 0.51 14.87 19.91
CA ASP A 58 1.59 14.73 18.91
C ASP A 58 1.06 14.50 17.49
N GLY A 59 -0.26 14.54 17.29
CA GLY A 59 -0.91 14.38 16.01
C GLY A 59 -1.10 12.91 15.56
N ASN A 60 -0.77 11.93 16.41
CA ASN A 60 -0.99 10.53 16.09
C ASN A 60 -2.49 10.17 16.18
N MET A 61 -3.00 9.51 15.14
CA MET A 61 -4.33 8.92 15.14
C MET A 61 -4.22 7.43 15.43
N ILE A 62 -4.78 6.97 16.54
CA ILE A 62 -4.76 5.56 16.95
C ILE A 62 -6.19 5.03 16.89
N ILE A 63 -6.40 3.97 16.11
CA ILE A 63 -7.69 3.29 16.00
C ILE A 63 -7.45 1.80 16.25
N SER A 64 -8.11 1.24 17.26
CA SER A 64 -7.99 -0.18 17.63
C SER A 64 -8.96 -1.09 16.88
N GLY A 65 -9.58 -0.62 15.83
CA GLY A 65 -10.53 -1.35 15.01
C GLY A 65 -10.24 -1.22 13.52
N ILE A 66 -11.28 -1.42 12.70
CA ILE A 66 -11.20 -1.25 11.25
C ILE A 66 -11.29 0.24 10.92
N THR A 67 -10.34 0.72 10.11
CA THR A 67 -10.36 2.08 9.57
C THR A 67 -10.72 2.00 8.08
N THR A 68 -11.83 2.66 7.70
CA THR A 68 -12.20 2.84 6.29
C THR A 68 -11.80 4.25 5.88
N LEU A 69 -10.81 4.35 5.01
CA LEU A 69 -10.35 5.60 4.42
C LEU A 69 -10.76 5.62 2.93
N GLY A 70 -11.05 6.79 2.41
CA GLY A 70 -11.13 7.00 0.97
C GLY A 70 -9.74 7.00 0.35
N THR A 71 -9.42 7.99 -0.47
CA THR A 71 -8.04 8.16 -0.97
C THR A 71 -7.13 8.64 0.15
N THR A 72 -6.01 7.92 0.38
CA THR A 72 -4.93 8.34 1.26
C THR A 72 -3.75 8.75 0.41
N ILE A 73 -3.26 9.98 0.58
CA ILE A 73 -2.09 10.51 -0.12
C ILE A 73 -0.95 10.58 0.90
N LEU A 74 0.14 9.90 0.61
CA LEU A 74 1.41 9.99 1.31
C LEU A 74 2.38 10.81 0.46
N GLY A 75 3.18 11.67 1.08
CA GLY A 75 4.22 12.43 0.41
C GLY A 75 5.42 11.57 0.03
N ASP A 76 6.38 12.17 -0.68
CA ASP A 76 7.65 11.50 -0.98
C ASP A 76 8.37 11.14 0.32
N SER A 77 8.87 9.92 0.38
CA SER A 77 9.53 9.31 1.53
C SER A 77 8.63 9.05 2.75
N ASP A 78 7.34 9.35 2.67
CA ASP A 78 6.38 8.83 3.64
C ASP A 78 6.11 7.35 3.35
N GLU A 79 6.00 6.54 4.40
CA GLU A 79 5.92 5.09 4.28
C GLU A 79 4.64 4.54 4.90
N LEU A 80 3.98 3.62 4.18
CA LEU A 80 3.03 2.70 4.78
C LEU A 80 3.80 1.51 5.33
N ARG A 81 3.81 1.32 6.65
CA ARG A 81 4.60 0.31 7.35
C ARG A 81 3.73 -0.76 7.99
N PHE A 82 4.20 -2.01 7.96
CA PHE A 82 3.55 -3.17 8.55
C PHE A 82 4.54 -3.95 9.42
N GLY A 83 4.02 -4.55 10.50
CA GLY A 83 4.82 -5.29 11.47
C GLY A 83 5.40 -4.38 12.56
N ALA A 84 5.66 -4.95 13.74
CA ALA A 84 6.20 -4.21 14.90
C ALA A 84 7.62 -3.65 14.64
N GLY A 85 8.39 -4.32 13.77
CA GLY A 85 9.72 -3.91 13.33
C GLY A 85 9.72 -3.06 12.05
N SER A 86 8.55 -2.67 11.52
CA SER A 86 8.43 -2.07 10.19
C SER A 86 8.99 -3.00 9.10
N ASP A 87 8.63 -4.27 9.19
CA ASP A 87 9.20 -5.36 8.40
C ASP A 87 8.88 -5.24 6.91
N LEU A 88 7.66 -4.79 6.57
CA LEU A 88 7.25 -4.46 5.20
C LEU A 88 6.93 -2.98 5.10
N SER A 89 7.45 -2.30 4.07
CA SER A 89 7.10 -0.93 3.74
C SER A 89 6.77 -0.73 2.26
N ILE A 90 5.83 0.20 2.00
CA ILE A 90 5.45 0.63 0.64
C ILE A 90 5.60 2.15 0.61
N PHE A 91 6.38 2.67 -0.32
CA PHE A 91 6.66 4.11 -0.42
C PHE A 91 7.17 4.53 -1.79
N HIS A 92 7.19 5.85 -2.03
CA HIS A 92 7.88 6.50 -3.15
C HIS A 92 8.91 7.49 -2.61
N ASN A 93 10.13 7.50 -3.17
CA ASN A 93 11.21 8.35 -2.67
C ASN A 93 11.49 9.60 -3.53
N GLY A 94 10.54 9.97 -4.38
CA GLY A 94 10.70 11.06 -5.36
C GLY A 94 11.24 10.60 -6.72
N ASN A 95 11.81 9.38 -6.80
CA ASN A 95 12.32 8.80 -8.05
C ASN A 95 11.77 7.39 -8.30
N HIS A 96 11.64 6.58 -7.26
CA HIS A 96 11.30 5.17 -7.36
C HIS A 96 10.23 4.77 -6.36
N SER A 97 9.36 3.83 -6.75
CA SER A 97 8.38 3.19 -5.88
C SER A 97 8.90 1.85 -5.38
N PHE A 98 8.64 1.54 -4.11
CA PHE A 98 9.15 0.36 -3.43
C PHE A 98 8.03 -0.42 -2.74
N ILE A 99 8.10 -1.75 -2.85
CA ILE A 99 7.53 -2.70 -1.91
C ILE A 99 8.74 -3.38 -1.29
N LYS A 100 9.07 -3.07 -0.03
CA LYS A 100 10.32 -3.46 0.61
C LYS A 100 10.02 -4.35 1.81
N ASP A 101 10.46 -5.60 1.74
CA ASP A 101 10.53 -6.52 2.86
C ASP A 101 11.92 -6.43 3.51
N SER A 102 11.95 -6.11 4.80
CA SER A 102 13.16 -6.01 5.61
C SER A 102 13.11 -6.94 6.83
N GLY A 103 12.02 -7.72 6.95
CA GLY A 103 11.84 -8.70 8.01
C GLY A 103 12.63 -9.97 7.80
N THR A 104 12.40 -10.94 8.68
CA THR A 104 12.90 -12.30 8.53
C THR A 104 11.85 -13.12 7.82
N GLY A 105 12.16 -13.63 6.65
CA GLY A 105 11.22 -14.43 5.86
C GLY A 105 11.24 -14.01 4.40
N SER A 106 10.13 -14.25 3.72
CA SER A 106 9.99 -13.97 2.28
C SER A 106 8.75 -13.12 2.02
N LEU A 107 8.83 -12.26 1.04
CA LEU A 107 7.65 -11.59 0.48
C LEU A 107 6.87 -12.60 -0.38
N PHE A 108 5.66 -12.97 0.04
CA PHE A 108 4.76 -13.80 -0.74
C PHE A 108 3.79 -12.92 -1.53
N VAL A 109 3.75 -13.12 -2.85
CA VAL A 109 2.70 -12.58 -3.72
C VAL A 109 1.83 -13.74 -4.16
N GLN A 110 0.66 -13.89 -3.54
CA GLN A 110 -0.27 -15.00 -3.78
C GLN A 110 -1.40 -14.54 -4.69
N THR A 111 -1.46 -15.10 -5.88
CA THR A 111 -2.45 -14.75 -6.92
C THR A 111 -2.55 -15.87 -7.94
N ASP A 112 -3.68 -16.02 -8.61
CA ASP A 112 -3.86 -16.96 -9.71
C ASP A 112 -3.04 -16.55 -10.94
N THR A 113 -2.84 -15.25 -11.14
CA THR A 113 -2.02 -14.71 -12.24
C THR A 113 -1.23 -13.49 -11.77
N LEU A 114 0.09 -13.56 -11.89
CA LEU A 114 0.98 -12.42 -11.72
C LEU A 114 1.32 -11.84 -13.09
N LYS A 115 1.10 -10.52 -13.26
CA LYS A 115 1.53 -9.76 -14.43
C LYS A 115 2.45 -8.63 -14.04
N VAL A 116 3.50 -8.43 -14.82
CA VAL A 116 4.34 -7.22 -14.82
C VAL A 116 4.21 -6.60 -16.20
N GLU A 117 3.74 -5.38 -16.26
CA GLU A 117 3.42 -4.66 -17.50
C GLU A 117 4.21 -3.34 -17.57
N ASN A 118 4.24 -2.73 -18.75
CA ASN A 118 4.77 -1.38 -18.91
C ASN A 118 3.87 -0.35 -18.19
N ALA A 119 4.32 0.90 -18.09
CA ALA A 119 3.57 1.95 -17.38
C ALA A 119 2.23 2.30 -18.04
N ALA A 120 2.04 2.00 -19.32
CA ALA A 120 0.79 2.22 -20.02
C ALA A 120 -0.24 1.08 -19.79
N GLY A 121 0.23 -0.08 -19.30
CA GLY A 121 -0.61 -1.26 -19.07
C GLY A 121 -1.04 -1.99 -20.35
N ASP A 122 -0.34 -1.78 -21.46
CA ASP A 122 -0.68 -2.34 -22.77
C ASP A 122 0.34 -3.38 -23.29
N GLU A 123 1.48 -3.53 -22.61
CA GLU A 123 2.48 -4.54 -22.91
C GLU A 123 2.87 -5.36 -21.68
N SER A 124 2.73 -6.68 -21.76
CA SER A 124 3.25 -7.58 -20.73
C SER A 124 4.77 -7.74 -20.88
N MET A 125 5.47 -7.72 -19.73
CA MET A 125 6.89 -8.05 -19.60
C MET A 125 7.07 -9.45 -19.01
N ILE A 126 6.27 -9.79 -17.99
CA ILE A 126 6.23 -11.09 -17.33
C ILE A 126 4.76 -11.47 -17.11
N THR A 127 4.41 -12.71 -17.37
CA THR A 127 3.13 -13.30 -16.93
C THR A 127 3.42 -14.65 -16.30
N ALA A 128 2.87 -14.92 -15.10
CA ALA A 128 2.92 -16.22 -14.46
C ALA A 128 1.49 -16.61 -14.06
N THR A 129 1.01 -17.73 -14.57
CA THR A 129 -0.36 -18.21 -14.35
C THR A 129 -0.34 -19.51 -13.56
N GLN A 130 -1.21 -19.64 -12.56
CA GLN A 130 -1.37 -20.89 -11.80
C GLN A 130 -1.69 -22.05 -12.76
N ASP A 131 -1.01 -23.18 -12.56
CA ASP A 131 -1.13 -24.38 -13.40
C ASP A 131 -0.88 -24.13 -14.91
N GLY A 132 -0.29 -22.98 -15.24
CA GLY A 132 0.03 -22.51 -16.59
C GLY A 132 1.50 -22.14 -16.75
N ALA A 133 1.77 -21.38 -17.80
CA ALA A 133 3.13 -20.97 -18.14
C ALA A 133 3.62 -19.77 -17.31
N VAL A 134 4.92 -19.74 -17.06
CA VAL A 134 5.68 -18.49 -16.83
C VAL A 134 6.19 -18.02 -18.19
N GLN A 135 5.88 -16.79 -18.55
CA GLN A 135 6.18 -16.21 -19.86
C GLN A 135 6.98 -14.92 -19.72
N LEU A 136 8.01 -14.77 -20.54
CA LEU A 136 8.83 -13.57 -20.64
C LEU A 136 8.70 -12.94 -22.02
N TYR A 137 8.55 -11.62 -22.06
CA TYR A 137 8.31 -10.86 -23.28
C TYR A 137 9.38 -9.79 -23.51
N HIS A 138 9.55 -9.41 -24.76
CA HIS A 138 10.34 -8.24 -25.18
C HIS A 138 9.59 -7.52 -26.30
N ASN A 139 9.19 -6.26 -26.06
CA ASN A 139 8.32 -5.47 -26.94
C ASN A 139 7.05 -6.25 -27.35
N GLY A 140 6.28 -6.73 -26.34
CA GLY A 140 5.05 -7.48 -26.55
C GLY A 140 5.22 -8.88 -27.18
N ASN A 141 6.43 -9.28 -27.60
CA ASN A 141 6.69 -10.57 -28.23
C ASN A 141 7.20 -11.59 -27.22
N LEU A 142 6.55 -12.75 -27.17
CA LEU A 142 6.97 -13.87 -26.34
C LEU A 142 8.39 -14.32 -26.72
N LYS A 143 9.26 -14.49 -25.72
CA LYS A 143 10.63 -14.97 -25.88
C LYS A 143 10.88 -16.29 -25.18
N LEU A 144 10.20 -16.55 -24.07
CA LEU A 144 10.35 -17.77 -23.28
C LEU A 144 9.02 -18.11 -22.63
N ALA A 145 8.64 -19.40 -22.67
CA ALA A 145 7.52 -19.91 -21.90
C ALA A 145 7.87 -21.25 -21.25
N THR A 146 7.39 -21.50 -20.03
CA THR A 146 7.45 -22.83 -19.41
C THR A 146 6.23 -23.65 -19.82
N ASN A 147 6.39 -24.97 -19.93
CA ASN A 147 5.29 -25.92 -20.14
C ASN A 147 5.55 -27.22 -19.36
N SER A 148 4.71 -28.26 -19.57
CA SER A 148 4.88 -29.57 -18.91
C SER A 148 6.19 -30.28 -19.23
N ASP A 149 6.79 -30.00 -20.39
CA ASP A 149 7.97 -30.70 -20.91
C ASP A 149 9.27 -29.92 -20.70
N GLY A 150 9.17 -28.63 -20.34
CA GLY A 150 10.34 -27.80 -20.10
C GLY A 150 10.14 -26.31 -20.41
N VAL A 151 11.04 -25.76 -21.21
CA VAL A 151 11.09 -24.33 -21.58
C VAL A 151 11.09 -24.21 -23.10
N ASP A 152 10.12 -23.46 -23.61
CA ASP A 152 9.98 -23.18 -25.03
C ASP A 152 10.59 -21.83 -25.41
N PHE A 153 11.32 -21.85 -26.52
CA PHE A 153 11.72 -20.69 -27.30
C PHE A 153 11.01 -20.78 -28.66
N GLY A 154 10.22 -19.79 -29.00
CA GLY A 154 9.55 -19.76 -30.30
C GLY A 154 10.53 -19.69 -31.48
N ASP A 155 10.02 -19.91 -32.70
CA ASP A 155 10.83 -19.79 -33.91
C ASP A 155 11.56 -18.44 -33.99
N ASN A 156 12.80 -18.46 -34.42
CA ASN A 156 13.70 -17.31 -34.49
C ASN A 156 14.08 -16.67 -33.14
N VAL A 157 13.58 -17.19 -32.01
CA VAL A 157 14.10 -16.83 -30.69
C VAL A 157 15.37 -17.62 -30.45
N LYS A 158 16.43 -16.94 -30.04
CA LYS A 158 17.78 -17.52 -29.91
C LYS A 158 18.20 -17.64 -28.46
N LEU A 159 18.62 -18.83 -28.04
CA LEU A 159 19.47 -18.97 -26.90
C LEU A 159 20.87 -18.47 -27.28
N ARG A 160 21.37 -17.43 -26.62
CA ARG A 160 22.65 -16.78 -26.91
C ARG A 160 23.53 -16.86 -25.68
N ILE A 161 24.78 -17.28 -25.87
CA ILE A 161 25.78 -17.45 -24.83
C ILE A 161 27.02 -16.63 -25.22
N GLY A 162 27.57 -15.89 -24.28
CA GLY A 162 28.72 -15.00 -24.47
C GLY A 162 28.29 -13.54 -24.61
N ASP A 163 29.16 -12.58 -24.28
CA ASP A 163 28.95 -11.12 -24.33
C ASP A 163 28.79 -10.63 -25.80
N ALA A 164 29.65 -11.01 -26.67
CA ALA A 164 29.41 -11.03 -28.12
C ALA A 164 28.90 -12.44 -28.41
N PRO A 165 27.68 -12.68 -28.90
CA PRO A 165 27.05 -14.00 -28.85
C PRO A 165 27.86 -15.02 -29.60
N ASP A 166 28.77 -15.63 -28.85
CA ASP A 166 29.77 -16.60 -29.37
C ASP A 166 29.11 -17.90 -29.77
N TYR A 167 28.03 -18.27 -29.08
CA TYR A 167 27.22 -19.43 -29.38
C TYR A 167 25.73 -19.08 -29.45
N LYS A 168 25.03 -19.64 -30.46
CA LYS A 168 23.59 -19.52 -30.63
C LYS A 168 22.96 -20.86 -30.94
N LEU A 169 21.84 -21.16 -30.31
CA LEU A 169 20.97 -22.29 -30.62
C LEU A 169 19.56 -21.75 -30.91
N TYR A 170 18.99 -22.12 -32.04
CA TYR A 170 17.61 -21.71 -32.39
C TYR A 170 17.03 -22.56 -33.55
N HIS A 171 15.71 -22.50 -33.69
CA HIS A 171 14.96 -23.03 -34.84
C HIS A 171 14.34 -21.86 -35.60
N ASN A 172 14.29 -21.91 -36.92
CA ASN A 172 13.73 -20.81 -37.75
C ASN A 172 12.39 -21.14 -38.39
N GLY A 173 11.72 -22.19 -37.92
CA GLY A 173 10.48 -22.70 -38.50
C GLY A 173 10.72 -23.83 -39.52
N SER A 174 11.95 -24.05 -39.96
CA SER A 174 12.34 -25.10 -40.90
C SER A 174 13.57 -25.88 -40.47
N ASN A 175 14.55 -25.20 -39.92
CA ASN A 175 15.86 -25.80 -39.57
C ASN A 175 16.30 -25.41 -38.18
N THR A 176 17.04 -26.31 -37.51
CA THR A 176 17.77 -26.06 -36.28
C THR A 176 19.19 -25.59 -36.59
N TYR A 177 19.61 -24.53 -35.90
CA TYR A 177 20.94 -23.93 -36.04
C TYR A 177 21.73 -24.03 -34.75
N HIS A 178 22.98 -24.45 -34.87
CA HIS A 178 24.02 -24.37 -33.87
C HIS A 178 25.12 -23.50 -34.45
N GLU A 179 25.23 -22.27 -34.01
CA GLU A 179 26.24 -21.34 -34.50
C GLU A 179 27.28 -21.11 -33.41
N ASN A 180 28.56 -21.40 -33.72
CA ASN A 180 29.69 -21.09 -32.88
C ASN A 180 30.62 -20.12 -33.65
N TYR A 181 30.87 -18.94 -33.06
CA TYR A 181 31.66 -17.86 -33.67
C TYR A 181 33.07 -17.74 -33.10
N THR A 182 33.34 -18.43 -31.97
CA THR A 182 34.67 -18.57 -31.36
C THR A 182 35.05 -20.03 -31.36
N GLY A 183 35.63 -20.48 -32.45
CA GLY A 183 36.08 -21.88 -32.63
C GLY A 183 37.51 -22.09 -32.21
#